data_e2f8958e2bc8d21ff60ba51dc9551022
#
_entry.id   e2f8958e2bc8d21ff60ba51dc9551022
#
_cell.length_a   1.000
_cell.length_b   1.000
_cell.length_c   1.000
_cell.angle_alpha   90.00
_cell.angle_beta   90.00
_cell.angle_gamma   90.00
#
_symmetry.space_group_name_H-M   'P 1'
#
loop_
_entity.id
_entity.type
_entity.pdbx_description
1 polymer ?
#
loop_
_entity_poly.entity_id
_entity_poly.type
_entity_poly.pdbx_seq_one_letter_code
_entity_poly.pdbx_strand_id
1 'polypeptide(L)'
;MRKLLFVLIFLPVAISAQTIKFGYFSMTEVMEALPEYASAQNDYNSLLDLCDQEIAYNETELTRLYVAFLDGQQSFPEPILRKRQKELQEMVDRSVVFRDQLKDYLAEAHDSLFAPIEQKIDVAIEKVCLRNDLAYALDTDKASYRFMNPNFSVKITDLIIQEVISPKPLTLRTVVEAPAEENIPAAIEKAVEVVAEETETVEVAESETPVEGEDIIIVEE
;
A
#
# COMPACT_ATOMS: atom_id res chain seq x y z
N MET A 1 62.03 16.32 27.46
CA MET A 1 61.20 15.26 26.80
C MET A 1 59.91 14.93 27.54
N ARG A 2 59.83 14.97 28.84
CA ARG A 2 58.57 14.69 29.61
C ARG A 2 57.45 15.75 29.39
N LYS A 3 57.79 16.98 29.07
CA LYS A 3 56.76 18.04 28.82
C LYS A 3 56.15 18.01 27.43
N LEU A 4 56.81 17.36 26.46
CA LEU A 4 56.29 17.21 25.09
C LEU A 4 55.24 16.11 24.97
N LEU A 5 55.28 15.13 25.93
CA LEU A 5 54.33 14.02 25.98
C LEU A 5 52.96 14.49 26.45
N PHE A 6 52.87 15.53 27.28
CA PHE A 6 51.61 16.10 27.77
C PHE A 6 50.88 16.92 26.74
N VAL A 7 51.57 17.50 25.74
CA VAL A 7 50.92 18.23 24.63
C VAL A 7 50.25 17.28 23.65
N LEU A 8 50.75 16.06 23.49
CA LEU A 8 50.21 15.05 22.61
C LEU A 8 48.90 14.43 23.15
N ILE A 9 48.71 14.47 24.50
CA ILE A 9 47.48 13.94 25.14
C ILE A 9 46.32 14.97 25.11
N PHE A 10 46.67 16.24 24.90
CA PHE A 10 45.71 17.34 24.74
C PHE A 10 45.43 17.71 23.26
N LEU A 11 45.73 16.80 22.31
CA LEU A 11 45.12 16.97 20.99
C LEU A 11 43.62 16.83 21.21
N PRO A 12 42.79 17.91 21.10
CA PRO A 12 41.38 17.77 21.26
C PRO A 12 40.97 16.77 20.20
N VAL A 13 40.38 15.68 20.66
CA VAL A 13 39.48 14.91 19.80
C VAL A 13 38.48 15.94 19.34
N ALA A 14 38.71 16.51 18.15
CA ALA A 14 37.74 17.27 17.43
C ALA A 14 36.64 16.24 17.09
N ILE A 15 35.83 15.93 18.11
CA ILE A 15 34.56 15.30 17.93
C ILE A 15 33.84 16.31 17.07
N SER A 16 33.84 16.06 15.76
CA SER A 16 32.95 16.73 14.83
C SER A 16 31.56 16.45 15.41
N ALA A 17 31.04 17.40 16.16
CA ALA A 17 29.65 17.41 16.53
C ALA A 17 28.89 17.53 15.22
N GLN A 18 28.65 16.40 14.56
CA GLN A 18 27.83 16.32 13.37
C GLN A 18 26.47 16.85 13.81
N THR A 19 26.15 18.05 13.36
CA THR A 19 24.84 18.64 13.60
C THR A 19 23.83 17.74 12.89
N ILE A 20 23.06 16.99 13.68
CA ILE A 20 22.02 16.11 13.18
C ILE A 20 20.98 16.98 12.46
N LYS A 21 20.89 16.83 11.15
CA LYS A 21 19.85 17.47 10.33
C LYS A 21 18.74 16.48 10.09
N PHE A 22 17.53 16.99 9.97
CA PHE A 22 16.36 16.16 9.63
C PHE A 22 15.52 16.81 8.54
N GLY A 23 14.84 15.97 7.76
CA GLY A 23 13.87 16.39 6.77
C GLY A 23 12.47 16.49 7.36
N TYR A 24 11.63 17.33 6.77
CA TYR A 24 10.19 17.30 7.01
C TYR A 24 9.44 17.44 5.69
N PHE A 25 8.31 16.76 5.57
CA PHE A 25 7.49 16.73 4.37
C PHE A 25 6.02 16.53 4.73
N SER A 26 5.12 16.85 3.81
CA SER A 26 3.70 16.49 3.90
C SER A 26 3.43 15.32 2.96
N MET A 27 2.96 14.21 3.51
CA MET A 27 2.58 13.03 2.72
C MET A 27 1.44 13.36 1.78
N THR A 28 0.48 14.17 2.23
CA THR A 28 -0.66 14.63 1.43
C THR A 28 -0.19 15.46 0.23
N GLU A 29 0.70 16.46 0.43
CA GLU A 29 1.25 17.27 -0.66
C GLU A 29 1.99 16.38 -1.70
N VAL A 30 2.73 15.36 -1.24
CA VAL A 30 3.45 14.44 -2.12
C VAL A 30 2.47 13.60 -2.93
N MET A 31 1.48 12.99 -2.28
CA MET A 31 0.48 12.15 -2.96
C MET A 31 -0.32 12.94 -3.99
N GLU A 32 -0.83 14.13 -3.63
CA GLU A 32 -1.63 14.97 -4.52
C GLU A 32 -0.86 15.44 -5.76
N ALA A 33 0.47 15.54 -5.67
CA ALA A 33 1.32 15.88 -6.82
C ALA A 33 1.52 14.73 -7.81
N LEU A 34 1.13 13.50 -7.46
CA LEU A 34 1.33 12.32 -8.31
C LEU A 34 0.10 12.02 -9.18
N PRO A 35 0.26 11.88 -10.50
CA PRO A 35 -0.85 11.53 -11.38
C PRO A 35 -1.42 10.13 -11.10
N GLU A 36 -0.58 9.22 -10.60
CA GLU A 36 -1.00 7.87 -10.20
C GLU A 36 -1.98 7.92 -9.02
N TYR A 37 -1.78 8.82 -8.07
CA TYR A 37 -2.69 9.03 -6.94
C TYR A 37 -4.05 9.56 -7.40
N ALA A 38 -4.06 10.52 -8.33
CA ALA A 38 -5.31 11.02 -8.89
C ALA A 38 -6.10 9.93 -9.62
N SER A 39 -5.41 9.02 -10.34
CA SER A 39 -6.05 7.87 -10.98
C SER A 39 -6.61 6.89 -9.94
N ALA A 40 -5.82 6.50 -8.95
CA ALA A 40 -6.24 5.61 -7.88
C ALA A 40 -7.43 6.17 -7.09
N GLN A 41 -7.43 7.48 -6.84
CA GLN A 41 -8.55 8.16 -6.18
C GLN A 41 -9.85 8.12 -7.01
N ASN A 42 -9.75 8.32 -8.33
CA ASN A 42 -10.89 8.21 -9.22
C ASN A 42 -11.44 6.78 -9.29
N ASP A 43 -10.55 5.79 -9.38
CA ASP A 43 -10.94 4.38 -9.40
C ASP A 43 -11.62 3.98 -8.08
N TYR A 44 -11.07 4.41 -6.95
CA TYR A 44 -11.65 4.16 -5.65
C TYR A 44 -13.01 4.85 -5.46
N ASN A 45 -13.14 6.12 -5.89
CA ASN A 45 -14.41 6.84 -5.84
C ASN A 45 -15.48 6.16 -6.71
N SER A 46 -15.11 5.68 -7.90
CA SER A 46 -16.02 4.93 -8.77
C SER A 46 -16.50 3.64 -8.11
N LEU A 47 -15.62 2.97 -7.37
CA LEU A 47 -15.98 1.77 -6.61
C LEU A 47 -16.92 2.09 -5.44
N LEU A 48 -16.67 3.20 -4.73
CA LEU A 48 -17.57 3.68 -3.67
C LEU A 48 -18.98 3.95 -4.21
N ASP A 49 -19.08 4.66 -5.35
CA ASP A 49 -20.35 4.97 -6.00
C ASP A 49 -21.12 3.70 -6.39
N LEU A 50 -20.44 2.68 -6.90
CA LEU A 50 -21.04 1.38 -7.21
C LEU A 50 -21.55 0.66 -5.95
N CYS A 51 -20.77 0.66 -4.89
CA CYS A 51 -21.18 0.06 -3.62
C CYS A 51 -22.41 0.78 -3.01
N ASP A 52 -22.42 2.11 -3.05
CA ASP A 52 -23.55 2.92 -2.55
C ASP A 52 -24.82 2.67 -3.37
N GLN A 53 -24.72 2.55 -4.70
CA GLN A 53 -25.85 2.20 -5.56
C GLN A 53 -26.42 0.82 -5.23
N GLU A 54 -25.56 -0.16 -4.99
CA GLU A 54 -25.99 -1.52 -4.63
C GLU A 54 -26.67 -1.57 -3.26
N ILE A 55 -26.15 -0.82 -2.28
CA ILE A 55 -26.77 -0.67 -0.96
C ILE A 55 -28.15 -0.04 -1.10
N ALA A 56 -28.27 1.06 -1.86
CA ALA A 56 -29.53 1.75 -2.08
C ALA A 56 -30.57 0.87 -2.81
N TYR A 57 -30.11 0.06 -3.77
CA TYR A 57 -30.96 -0.93 -4.42
C TYR A 57 -31.52 -1.96 -3.45
N ASN A 58 -30.66 -2.56 -2.62
CA ASN A 58 -31.04 -3.54 -1.61
C ASN A 58 -32.01 -2.96 -0.57
N GLU A 59 -31.80 -1.71 -0.15
CA GLU A 59 -32.70 -1.00 0.78
C GLU A 59 -34.08 -0.74 0.16
N THR A 60 -34.11 -0.38 -1.12
CA THR A 60 -35.33 -0.17 -1.87
C THR A 60 -36.13 -1.46 -1.99
N GLU A 61 -35.48 -2.58 -2.32
CA GLU A 61 -36.13 -3.90 -2.40
C GLU A 61 -36.65 -4.35 -1.05
N LEU A 62 -35.89 -4.19 0.02
CA LEU A 62 -36.32 -4.51 1.37
C LEU A 62 -37.58 -3.69 1.75
N THR A 63 -37.55 -2.39 1.47
CA THR A 63 -38.69 -1.49 1.72
C THR A 63 -39.92 -1.92 0.94
N ARG A 64 -39.75 -2.25 -0.33
CA ARG A 64 -40.86 -2.74 -1.19
C ARG A 64 -41.50 -4.01 -0.63
N LEU A 65 -40.69 -4.98 -0.23
CA LEU A 65 -41.17 -6.22 0.35
C LEU A 65 -41.85 -6.02 1.72
N TYR A 66 -41.30 -5.11 2.51
CA TYR A 66 -41.88 -4.76 3.80
C TYR A 66 -43.25 -4.10 3.66
N VAL A 67 -43.40 -3.13 2.73
CA VAL A 67 -44.70 -2.50 2.43
C VAL A 67 -45.70 -3.52 1.93
N ALA A 68 -45.33 -4.39 0.98
CA ALA A 68 -46.17 -5.44 0.46
C ALA A 68 -46.60 -6.43 1.56
N PHE A 69 -45.74 -6.70 2.53
CA PHE A 69 -46.10 -7.52 3.71
C PHE A 69 -47.14 -6.80 4.60
N LEU A 70 -46.94 -5.52 4.90
CA LEU A 70 -47.88 -4.76 5.74
C LEU A 70 -49.27 -4.67 5.11
N ASP A 71 -49.35 -4.43 3.80
CA ASP A 71 -50.60 -4.33 3.08
C ASP A 71 -51.39 -5.65 3.06
N GLY A 72 -50.69 -6.79 2.98
CA GLY A 72 -51.31 -8.10 2.90
C GLY A 72 -51.47 -8.83 4.22
N GLN A 73 -50.81 -8.42 5.31
CA GLN A 73 -50.68 -9.22 6.55
C GLN A 73 -52.01 -9.63 7.18
N GLN A 74 -53.06 -8.79 7.07
CA GLN A 74 -54.37 -9.09 7.66
C GLN A 74 -55.18 -10.14 6.85
N SER A 75 -54.80 -10.32 5.57
CA SER A 75 -55.50 -11.25 4.67
C SER A 75 -54.73 -12.57 4.50
N PHE A 76 -53.51 -12.67 4.96
CA PHE A 76 -52.69 -13.87 4.79
C PHE A 76 -53.13 -14.98 5.74
N PRO A 77 -53.31 -16.22 5.24
CA PRO A 77 -53.36 -17.40 6.12
C PRO A 77 -52.09 -17.53 6.95
N GLU A 78 -52.21 -18.03 8.16
CA GLU A 78 -51.10 -18.10 9.13
C GLU A 78 -49.79 -18.73 8.58
N PRO A 79 -49.81 -19.83 7.79
CA PRO A 79 -48.61 -20.40 7.20
C PRO A 79 -47.90 -19.42 6.20
N ILE A 80 -48.69 -18.64 5.47
CA ILE A 80 -48.16 -17.65 4.53
C ILE A 80 -47.59 -16.45 5.29
N LEU A 81 -48.26 -15.99 6.33
CA LEU A 81 -47.80 -14.92 7.21
C LEU A 81 -46.40 -15.25 7.79
N ARG A 82 -46.27 -16.45 8.40
CA ARG A 82 -44.97 -16.90 8.95
C ARG A 82 -43.88 -17.00 7.89
N LYS A 83 -44.21 -17.50 6.70
CA LYS A 83 -43.25 -17.57 5.58
C LYS A 83 -42.78 -16.20 5.20
N ARG A 84 -43.67 -15.21 5.01
CA ARG A 84 -43.33 -13.83 4.64
C ARG A 84 -42.50 -13.12 5.71
N GLN A 85 -42.83 -13.32 6.99
CA GLN A 85 -42.03 -12.80 8.09
C GLN A 85 -40.59 -13.35 8.05
N LYS A 86 -40.45 -14.65 7.82
CA LYS A 86 -39.15 -15.29 7.73
C LYS A 86 -38.34 -14.77 6.53
N GLU A 87 -38.96 -14.62 5.35
CA GLU A 87 -38.34 -14.06 4.14
C GLU A 87 -37.81 -12.64 4.38
N LEU A 88 -38.60 -11.79 5.08
CA LEU A 88 -38.17 -10.44 5.44
C LEU A 88 -36.99 -10.46 6.41
N GLN A 89 -37.05 -11.30 7.46
CA GLN A 89 -35.97 -11.40 8.43
C GLN A 89 -34.67 -11.87 7.75
N GLU A 90 -34.75 -12.91 6.91
CA GLU A 90 -33.58 -13.40 6.14
C GLU A 90 -33.01 -12.34 5.20
N MET A 91 -33.86 -11.45 4.67
CA MET A 91 -33.39 -10.36 3.81
C MET A 91 -32.67 -9.28 4.63
N VAL A 92 -33.19 -8.93 5.81
CA VAL A 92 -32.53 -8.00 6.74
C VAL A 92 -31.16 -8.56 7.14
N ASP A 93 -31.11 -9.83 7.55
CA ASP A 93 -29.88 -10.48 7.98
C ASP A 93 -28.83 -10.50 6.85
N ARG A 94 -29.25 -10.82 5.62
CA ARG A 94 -28.37 -10.77 4.45
C ARG A 94 -27.88 -9.35 4.14
N SER A 95 -28.74 -8.33 4.30
CA SER A 95 -28.33 -6.93 4.07
C SER A 95 -27.25 -6.48 5.04
N VAL A 96 -27.31 -6.93 6.31
CA VAL A 96 -26.26 -6.63 7.30
C VAL A 96 -24.93 -7.27 6.89
N VAL A 97 -24.95 -8.58 6.60
CA VAL A 97 -23.75 -9.31 6.16
C VAL A 97 -23.18 -8.73 4.89
N PHE A 98 -24.01 -8.35 3.94
CA PHE A 98 -23.57 -7.73 2.67
C PHE A 98 -22.84 -6.40 2.90
N ARG A 99 -23.36 -5.52 3.78
CA ARG A 99 -22.67 -4.26 4.11
C ARG A 99 -21.31 -4.49 4.77
N ASP A 100 -21.21 -5.47 5.65
CA ASP A 100 -19.92 -5.82 6.26
C ASP A 100 -18.94 -6.33 5.22
N GLN A 101 -19.37 -7.19 4.29
CA GLN A 101 -18.55 -7.68 3.17
C GLN A 101 -18.10 -6.55 2.24
N LEU A 102 -18.98 -5.59 1.93
CA LEU A 102 -18.61 -4.42 1.12
C LEU A 102 -17.57 -3.54 1.82
N LYS A 103 -17.68 -3.37 3.14
CA LYS A 103 -16.72 -2.62 3.92
C LYS A 103 -15.32 -3.26 3.87
N ASP A 104 -15.26 -4.58 4.05
CA ASP A 104 -14.00 -5.32 3.97
C ASP A 104 -13.41 -5.24 2.55
N TYR A 105 -14.25 -5.39 1.53
CA TYR A 105 -13.86 -5.26 0.13
C TYR A 105 -13.31 -3.86 -0.20
N LEU A 106 -13.95 -2.80 0.29
CA LEU A 106 -13.48 -1.42 0.10
C LEU A 106 -12.15 -1.16 0.80
N ALA A 107 -11.94 -1.75 1.98
CA ALA A 107 -10.66 -1.65 2.68
C ALA A 107 -9.53 -2.33 1.88
N GLU A 108 -9.78 -3.55 1.39
CA GLU A 108 -8.81 -4.29 0.55
C GLU A 108 -8.52 -3.55 -0.78
N ALA A 109 -9.55 -3.01 -1.42
CA ALA A 109 -9.40 -2.22 -2.64
C ALA A 109 -8.61 -0.94 -2.40
N HIS A 110 -8.85 -0.24 -1.29
CA HIS A 110 -8.07 0.92 -0.88
C HIS A 110 -6.59 0.55 -0.76
N ASP A 111 -6.26 -0.46 0.03
CA ASP A 111 -4.88 -0.88 0.24
C ASP A 111 -4.22 -1.31 -1.09
N SER A 112 -4.95 -2.03 -1.94
CA SER A 112 -4.45 -2.45 -3.25
C SER A 112 -4.11 -1.27 -4.18
N LEU A 113 -4.90 -0.19 -4.13
CA LEU A 113 -4.71 0.98 -4.98
C LEU A 113 -3.63 1.92 -4.44
N PHE A 114 -3.56 2.13 -3.12
CA PHE A 114 -2.72 3.16 -2.54
C PHE A 114 -1.39 2.64 -1.99
N ALA A 115 -1.30 1.41 -1.49
CA ALA A 115 -0.05 0.87 -0.95
C ALA A 115 1.13 0.88 -1.94
N PRO A 116 0.96 0.59 -3.25
CA PRO A 116 2.07 0.69 -4.19
C PRO A 116 2.59 2.12 -4.36
N ILE A 117 1.70 3.12 -4.24
CA ILE A 117 2.05 4.54 -4.32
C ILE A 117 2.83 4.96 -3.07
N GLU A 118 2.33 4.58 -1.90
CA GLU A 118 3.01 4.81 -0.62
C GLU A 118 4.41 4.19 -0.62
N GLN A 119 4.55 2.97 -1.07
CA GLN A 119 5.84 2.30 -1.17
C GLN A 119 6.83 3.02 -2.09
N LYS A 120 6.36 3.56 -3.22
CA LYS A 120 7.20 4.39 -4.10
C LYS A 120 7.68 5.67 -3.40
N ILE A 121 6.79 6.31 -2.64
CA ILE A 121 7.11 7.51 -1.87
C ILE A 121 8.14 7.19 -0.78
N ASP A 122 7.97 6.07 -0.05
CA ASP A 122 8.91 5.64 0.99
C ASP A 122 10.32 5.43 0.44
N VAL A 123 10.44 4.78 -0.71
CA VAL A 123 11.73 4.61 -1.41
C VAL A 123 12.33 5.96 -1.84
N ALA A 124 11.50 6.92 -2.26
CA ALA A 124 11.97 8.25 -2.62
C ALA A 124 12.43 9.03 -1.38
N ILE A 125 11.72 8.93 -0.27
CA ILE A 125 12.11 9.54 1.02
C ILE A 125 13.49 9.03 1.43
N GLU A 126 13.69 7.71 1.42
CA GLU A 126 14.98 7.09 1.76
C GLU A 126 16.11 7.68 0.90
N LYS A 127 15.94 7.69 -0.42
CA LYS A 127 16.95 8.22 -1.36
C LYS A 127 17.24 9.71 -1.14
N VAL A 128 16.20 10.51 -0.89
CA VAL A 128 16.33 11.94 -0.61
C VAL A 128 17.07 12.17 0.70
N CYS A 129 16.75 11.42 1.75
CA CYS A 129 17.42 11.50 3.04
C CYS A 129 18.91 11.14 2.92
N LEU A 130 19.23 10.04 2.27
CA LEU A 130 20.63 9.59 2.07
C LEU A 130 21.45 10.62 1.26
N ARG A 131 20.87 11.22 0.21
CA ARG A 131 21.57 12.23 -0.59
C ARG A 131 21.84 13.55 0.12
N ASN A 132 21.01 13.89 1.09
CA ASN A 132 21.10 15.16 1.81
C ASN A 132 21.66 15.02 3.23
N ASP A 133 22.23 13.86 3.58
CA ASP A 133 22.79 13.56 4.91
C ASP A 133 21.79 13.87 6.05
N LEU A 134 20.54 13.49 5.85
CA LEU A 134 19.47 13.66 6.83
C LEU A 134 19.37 12.41 7.69
N ALA A 135 19.37 12.58 9.01
CA ALA A 135 19.28 11.47 9.95
C ALA A 135 17.89 10.80 9.97
N TYR A 136 16.84 11.55 9.68
CA TYR A 136 15.47 11.07 9.60
C TYR A 136 14.58 12.08 8.86
N ALA A 137 13.39 11.65 8.44
CA ALA A 137 12.35 12.48 7.87
C ALA A 137 11.08 12.42 8.75
N LEU A 138 10.40 13.54 8.90
CA LEU A 138 9.16 13.68 9.65
C LEU A 138 8.01 13.99 8.69
N ASP A 139 6.97 13.18 8.75
CA ASP A 139 5.71 13.48 8.11
C ASP A 139 4.94 14.52 8.95
N THR A 140 4.71 15.68 8.38
CA THR A 140 4.04 16.79 9.05
C THR A 140 2.55 16.55 9.26
N ASP A 141 1.95 15.67 8.49
CA ASP A 141 0.53 15.36 8.55
C ASP A 141 0.20 14.44 9.73
N LYS A 142 1.17 13.60 10.12
CA LYS A 142 1.02 12.66 11.24
C LYS A 142 1.67 13.13 12.54
N ALA A 143 2.65 14.06 12.46
CA ALA A 143 3.43 14.49 13.60
C ALA A 143 2.87 15.75 14.26
N SER A 144 2.65 15.68 15.58
CA SER A 144 2.34 16.86 16.40
C SER A 144 3.63 17.53 16.88
N TYR A 145 4.02 18.62 16.24
CA TYR A 145 5.12 19.47 16.71
C TYR A 145 4.69 20.93 16.72
N ARG A 146 5.22 21.71 17.68
CA ARG A 146 4.91 23.14 17.81
C ARG A 146 5.99 24.03 17.24
N PHE A 147 7.22 23.50 17.10
CA PHE A 147 8.37 24.24 16.63
C PHE A 147 9.40 23.29 16.01
N MET A 148 9.93 23.68 14.86
CA MET A 148 11.09 23.08 14.22
C MET A 148 12.17 24.14 14.05
N ASN A 149 13.39 23.86 14.51
CA ASN A 149 14.49 24.78 14.35
C ASN A 149 14.99 24.78 12.89
N PRO A 150 14.91 25.92 12.18
CA PRO A 150 15.27 25.98 10.76
C PRO A 150 16.75 25.70 10.48
N ASN A 151 17.63 25.77 11.49
CA ASN A 151 19.05 25.42 11.33
C ASN A 151 19.29 23.91 11.21
N PHE A 152 18.35 23.10 11.66
CA PHE A 152 18.46 21.64 11.71
C PHE A 152 17.38 20.93 10.88
N SER A 153 16.35 21.66 10.44
CA SER A 153 15.23 21.13 9.66
C SER A 153 15.29 21.60 8.20
N VAL A 154 14.99 20.70 7.27
CA VAL A 154 14.93 20.99 5.83
C VAL A 154 13.59 20.52 5.28
N LYS A 155 12.86 21.37 4.56
CA LYS A 155 11.65 20.94 3.82
C LYS A 155 12.11 20.08 2.62
N ILE A 156 11.64 18.84 2.56
CA ILE A 156 12.05 17.89 1.51
C ILE A 156 10.88 17.45 0.62
N THR A 157 9.67 18.00 0.79
CA THR A 157 8.48 17.66 0.01
C THR A 157 8.75 17.72 -1.51
N ASP A 158 9.27 18.85 -2.00
CA ASP A 158 9.53 19.04 -3.44
C ASP A 158 10.62 18.09 -3.96
N LEU A 159 11.61 17.75 -3.11
CA LEU A 159 12.66 16.81 -3.45
C LEU A 159 12.12 15.38 -3.58
N ILE A 160 11.17 15.00 -2.71
CA ILE A 160 10.51 13.70 -2.78
C ILE A 160 9.66 13.62 -4.04
N ILE A 161 8.84 14.64 -4.32
CA ILE A 161 8.01 14.69 -5.55
C ILE A 161 8.89 14.53 -6.78
N GLN A 162 10.00 15.29 -6.85
CA GLN A 162 10.93 15.21 -7.97
C GLN A 162 11.57 13.82 -8.09
N GLU A 163 11.90 13.18 -6.97
CA GLU A 163 12.50 11.84 -6.96
C GLU A 163 11.51 10.77 -7.42
N VAL A 164 10.23 10.86 -7.06
CA VAL A 164 9.19 9.91 -7.50
C VAL A 164 8.93 10.06 -9.00
N ILE A 165 8.83 11.31 -9.51
CA ILE A 165 8.52 11.58 -10.93
C ILE A 165 9.74 11.30 -11.82
N SER A 166 10.94 11.65 -11.36
CA SER A 166 12.18 11.51 -12.12
C SER A 166 13.29 10.96 -11.22
N PRO A 167 13.32 9.63 -10.98
CA PRO A 167 14.30 9.02 -10.09
C PRO A 167 15.73 9.33 -10.49
N LYS A 168 16.49 9.93 -9.58
CA LYS A 168 17.90 10.26 -9.78
C LYS A 168 18.75 9.09 -9.27
N PRO A 169 19.68 8.54 -10.07
CA PRO A 169 20.50 7.43 -9.59
C PRO A 169 21.35 7.85 -8.39
N LEU A 170 21.46 6.98 -7.40
CA LEU A 170 22.41 7.13 -6.30
C LEU A 170 23.82 7.04 -6.88
N THR A 171 24.69 8.03 -6.59
CA THR A 171 26.09 7.95 -6.98
C THR A 171 26.80 6.94 -6.08
N LEU A 172 27.77 6.19 -6.64
CA LEU A 172 28.58 5.20 -5.90
C LEU A 172 29.19 5.74 -4.60
N ARG A 173 29.38 7.05 -4.50
CA ARG A 173 29.92 7.71 -3.31
C ARG A 173 28.99 7.61 -2.10
N THR A 174 27.67 7.64 -2.33
CA THR A 174 26.65 7.56 -1.26
C THR A 174 26.53 6.14 -0.70
N VAL A 175 26.84 5.11 -1.50
CA VAL A 175 26.76 3.69 -1.10
C VAL A 175 27.97 3.26 -0.28
N VAL A 176 29.15 3.89 -0.53
CA VAL A 176 30.42 3.52 0.17
C VAL A 176 30.52 4.18 1.56
N GLU A 177 29.80 5.29 1.80
CA GLU A 177 29.78 5.98 3.10
C GLU A 177 28.65 5.50 4.06
N ALA A 178 27.78 4.59 3.61
CA ALA A 178 26.89 3.89 4.55
C ALA A 178 27.77 3.01 5.46
N PRO A 179 27.60 3.07 6.82
CA PRO A 179 28.36 2.21 7.71
C PRO A 179 28.10 0.77 7.32
N ALA A 180 29.18 0.03 7.06
CA ALA A 180 29.11 -1.40 6.80
C ALA A 180 28.46 -2.05 8.04
N GLU A 181 27.22 -2.51 7.92
CA GLU A 181 26.62 -3.38 8.92
C GLU A 181 27.39 -4.69 8.93
N GLU A 182 28.22 -4.80 9.94
CA GLU A 182 28.89 -6.02 10.35
C GLU A 182 27.82 -7.03 10.77
N ASN A 183 27.82 -8.18 10.14
CA ASN A 183 26.96 -9.36 10.33
C ASN A 183 25.70 -9.50 9.45
N ILE A 184 25.95 -9.92 8.22
CA ILE A 184 24.98 -10.77 7.52
C ILE A 184 25.20 -12.19 8.04
N PRO A 185 24.24 -12.84 8.72
CA PRO A 185 24.40 -14.23 9.15
C PRO A 185 24.59 -15.12 7.93
N ALA A 186 25.56 -16.05 8.00
CA ALA A 186 25.89 -17.03 6.94
C ALA A 186 24.72 -17.91 6.43
N ALA A 187 23.51 -17.70 6.93
CA ALA A 187 22.27 -18.32 6.48
C ALA A 187 21.70 -17.69 5.20
N ILE A 188 22.07 -16.44 4.85
CA ILE A 188 21.55 -15.76 3.67
C ILE A 188 22.39 -16.09 2.43
N GLU A 189 23.68 -16.33 2.60
CA GLU A 189 24.57 -16.74 1.50
C GLU A 189 24.16 -18.11 0.91
N LYS A 190 23.67 -19.03 1.75
CA LYS A 190 23.17 -20.33 1.34
C LYS A 190 21.81 -20.30 0.64
N ALA A 191 20.99 -19.28 0.91
CA ALA A 191 19.68 -19.12 0.28
C ALA A 191 19.77 -18.54 -1.14
N VAL A 192 20.81 -17.75 -1.42
CA VAL A 192 21.04 -17.17 -2.77
C VAL A 192 21.61 -18.24 -3.71
N GLU A 193 22.44 -19.17 -3.19
CA GLU A 193 23.02 -20.25 -4.00
C GLU A 193 21.97 -21.31 -4.39
N VAL A 194 20.98 -21.58 -3.54
CA VAL A 194 19.87 -22.52 -3.84
C VAL A 194 18.89 -21.96 -4.87
N VAL A 195 18.67 -20.64 -4.91
CA VAL A 195 17.78 -19.99 -5.88
C VAL A 195 18.43 -19.89 -7.27
N ALA A 196 19.77 -19.84 -7.34
CA ALA A 196 20.50 -19.80 -8.61
C ALA A 196 20.53 -21.19 -9.30
N GLU A 197 20.48 -22.28 -8.54
CA GLU A 197 20.49 -23.66 -9.08
C GLU A 197 19.10 -24.12 -9.57
N GLU A 198 18.00 -23.55 -9.04
CA GLU A 198 16.62 -23.88 -9.49
C GLU A 198 16.19 -23.15 -10.77
N THR A 199 16.88 -22.09 -11.19
CA THR A 199 16.54 -21.35 -12.42
C THR A 199 17.20 -21.92 -13.67
N GLU A 200 18.17 -22.84 -13.56
CA GLU A 200 18.88 -23.43 -14.70
C GLU A 200 18.24 -24.75 -15.21
N THR A 201 17.21 -25.27 -14.55
CA THR A 201 16.58 -26.57 -14.92
C THR A 201 15.19 -26.45 -15.57
N VAL A 202 14.71 -25.26 -15.92
CA VAL A 202 13.36 -25.06 -16.52
C VAL A 202 13.38 -24.71 -18.01
N GLU A 203 14.55 -24.68 -18.67
CA GLU A 203 14.65 -24.26 -20.08
C GLU A 203 14.91 -25.42 -21.08
N VAL A 204 14.42 -26.66 -20.83
CA VAL A 204 14.37 -27.70 -21.86
C VAL A 204 13.12 -28.55 -21.68
N ALA A 205 11.96 -28.12 -22.12
CA ALA A 205 10.84 -28.97 -22.51
C ALA A 205 9.78 -28.21 -23.31
N GLU A 206 10.13 -27.74 -24.49
CA GLU A 206 9.15 -27.26 -25.47
C GLU A 206 9.51 -27.89 -26.82
N SER A 207 8.89 -29.03 -27.15
CA SER A 207 8.55 -29.42 -28.53
C SER A 207 7.84 -30.76 -28.53
N GLU A 208 6.79 -30.76 -29.26
CA GLU A 208 6.10 -31.87 -29.99
C GLU A 208 4.65 -32.09 -29.60
N THR A 209 3.80 -31.42 -30.37
CA THR A 209 2.45 -31.88 -30.70
C THR A 209 2.51 -32.99 -31.72
N PRO A 210 1.51 -33.91 -31.78
CA PRO A 210 0.76 -33.95 -33.04
C PRO A 210 -0.75 -33.89 -32.87
N VAL A 211 -1.29 -33.26 -33.88
CA VAL A 211 -2.69 -33.15 -34.25
C VAL A 211 -3.22 -34.53 -34.69
N GLU A 212 -4.37 -34.94 -34.13
CA GLU A 212 -5.27 -35.84 -34.83
C GLU A 212 -6.71 -35.45 -34.48
N GLY A 213 -7.45 -35.26 -35.53
CA GLY A 213 -8.82 -34.87 -35.62
C GLY A 213 -9.76 -36.05 -35.41
N GLU A 214 -11.01 -35.70 -35.13
CA GLU A 214 -12.21 -36.41 -35.61
C GLU A 214 -13.46 -35.64 -35.14
N ASP A 215 -14.17 -35.19 -36.11
CA ASP A 215 -15.58 -35.41 -36.48
C ASP A 215 -16.67 -34.69 -35.69
N ILE A 216 -17.20 -33.76 -36.45
CA ILE A 216 -18.50 -33.08 -36.34
C ILE A 216 -19.63 -34.11 -36.39
N ILE A 217 -20.54 -34.09 -35.43
CA ILE A 217 -21.92 -34.57 -35.63
C ILE A 217 -22.86 -33.44 -35.26
N ILE A 218 -23.52 -32.90 -36.33
CA ILE A 218 -24.69 -32.08 -36.28
C ILE A 218 -25.90 -33.02 -36.09
N VAL A 219 -26.76 -32.76 -35.13
CA VAL A 219 -28.14 -33.27 -35.11
C VAL A 219 -29.05 -32.11 -34.83
N GLU A 220 -29.84 -31.76 -35.87
CA GLU A 220 -31.08 -30.98 -35.78
C GLU A 220 -32.18 -31.89 -35.17
N GLU A 221 -32.89 -31.33 -34.18
CA GLU A 221 -34.35 -31.31 -34.11
C GLU A 221 -34.79 -30.39 -32.97
#